data_eb6f5aecdc365ca0f20b500a129f64dd
#
_entry.id   eb6f5aecdc365ca0f20b500a129f64dd
#
_cell.length_a   1.000
_cell.length_b   1.000
_cell.length_c   1.000
_cell.angle_alpha   90.00
_cell.angle_beta   90.00
_cell.angle_gamma   90.00
#
_symmetry.space_group_name_H-M   'P 1'
#
loop_
_entity.id
_entity.type
_entity.pdbx_description
1 polymer ?
#
loop_
_entity_poly.entity_id
_entity_poly.type
_entity_poly.pdbx_seq_one_letter_code
_entity_poly.pdbx_strand_id
1 'polypeptide(L)'
;MSEPRDTGWARLSSVRIGAVVAITLAAGFVVWLLVRGNDDSSSSSKTTTTETAKPIGPVAATPAALRSVSAKAKRPIYWVGQRSGQTYELTRTASGRVYVRYLPPGAKIGNRRADYTIVGTYPTPNALNVLQELAKQPNEKSVPAPGGGIAVYATNAPTNVYVAFPGSDEQIEVFDPSAKRALRLVKTGRVAPVG
;
A
#
# COMPACT_ATOMS: atom_id res chain seq x y z
N MET A 1 -63.33 -5.88 -20.28
CA MET A 1 -63.19 -5.97 -18.81
C MET A 1 -62.17 -7.02 -18.53
N SER A 2 -61.10 -6.64 -17.96
CA SER A 2 -60.02 -7.36 -17.28
C SER A 2 -58.66 -6.95 -17.85
N GLU A 3 -57.99 -6.09 -17.12
CA GLU A 3 -56.57 -5.74 -17.29
C GLU A 3 -55.67 -6.95 -17.06
N PRO A 4 -54.54 -7.06 -17.75
CA PRO A 4 -53.40 -7.83 -17.29
C PRO A 4 -52.40 -6.94 -16.58
N ARG A 5 -52.03 -7.35 -15.37
CA ARG A 5 -51.02 -6.77 -14.52
C ARG A 5 -49.64 -6.92 -15.14
N ASP A 6 -48.99 -5.81 -15.26
CA ASP A 6 -47.59 -5.65 -15.59
C ASP A 6 -46.72 -6.09 -14.39
N THR A 7 -45.96 -7.15 -14.55
CA THR A 7 -44.95 -7.58 -13.57
C THR A 7 -43.57 -7.16 -14.06
N GLY A 8 -43.20 -5.95 -13.68
CA GLY A 8 -41.80 -5.49 -13.78
C GLY A 8 -40.90 -6.23 -12.80
N TRP A 9 -40.02 -7.06 -13.30
CA TRP A 9 -38.89 -7.60 -12.57
C TRP A 9 -37.59 -7.08 -13.19
N ALA A 10 -37.11 -6.05 -12.57
CA ALA A 10 -35.87 -5.98 -11.79
C ALA A 10 -34.60 -6.18 -12.61
N ARG A 11 -34.11 -5.10 -13.13
CA ARG A 11 -32.69 -4.94 -13.44
C ARG A 11 -31.94 -4.72 -12.11
N LEU A 12 -31.46 -5.76 -11.49
CA LEU A 12 -30.50 -5.71 -10.39
C LEU A 12 -29.14 -6.06 -10.95
N SER A 13 -28.38 -5.02 -11.32
CA SER A 13 -27.23 -4.53 -10.59
C SER A 13 -26.00 -5.42 -10.61
N SER A 14 -25.18 -5.20 -11.65
CA SER A 14 -23.78 -5.63 -11.76
C SER A 14 -22.78 -4.59 -11.17
N VAL A 15 -23.17 -3.81 -10.17
CA VAL A 15 -22.40 -2.63 -9.69
C VAL A 15 -21.65 -2.87 -8.37
N ARG A 16 -21.65 -4.07 -7.79
CA ARG A 16 -21.17 -4.23 -6.41
C ARG A 16 -19.81 -4.90 -6.21
N ILE A 17 -19.12 -5.34 -7.25
CA ILE A 17 -17.83 -6.02 -7.08
C ILE A 17 -16.64 -5.05 -7.09
N GLY A 18 -16.73 -3.93 -7.81
CA GLY A 18 -15.64 -2.94 -7.90
C GLY A 18 -15.38 -2.13 -6.63
N ALA A 19 -16.41 -1.86 -5.82
CA ALA A 19 -16.27 -1.01 -4.63
C ALA A 19 -15.53 -1.72 -3.47
N VAL A 20 -15.55 -3.04 -3.42
CA VAL A 20 -14.93 -3.81 -2.32
C VAL A 20 -13.40 -3.84 -2.45
N VAL A 21 -12.85 -3.85 -3.66
CA VAL A 21 -11.39 -3.90 -3.88
C VAL A 21 -10.74 -2.54 -3.57
N ALA A 22 -11.37 -1.43 -3.96
CA ALA A 22 -10.86 -0.08 -3.68
C ALA A 22 -10.86 0.24 -2.18
N ILE A 23 -11.89 -0.20 -1.46
CA ILE A 23 -11.99 -0.03 0.01
C ILE A 23 -10.91 -0.85 0.74
N THR A 24 -10.55 -2.03 0.25
CA THR A 24 -9.51 -2.85 0.88
C THR A 24 -8.11 -2.26 0.72
N LEU A 25 -7.83 -1.53 -0.35
CA LEU A 25 -6.52 -0.90 -0.57
C LEU A 25 -6.36 0.38 0.26
N ALA A 26 -7.39 1.22 0.36
CA ALA A 26 -7.39 2.40 1.23
C ALA A 26 -7.50 2.02 2.72
N ALA A 27 -8.25 0.97 3.06
CA ALA A 27 -8.40 0.47 4.42
C ALA A 27 -7.09 -0.11 4.99
N GLY A 28 -6.17 -0.60 4.15
CA GLY A 28 -4.89 -1.15 4.60
C GLY A 28 -4.06 -0.17 5.43
N PHE A 29 -4.09 1.12 5.09
CA PHE A 29 -3.36 2.16 5.82
C PHE A 29 -4.13 2.68 7.03
N VAL A 30 -5.43 2.92 6.89
CA VAL A 30 -6.29 3.38 8.01
C VAL A 30 -6.41 2.28 9.07
N VAL A 31 -6.54 1.01 8.67
CA VAL A 31 -6.53 -0.14 9.59
C VAL A 31 -5.19 -0.27 10.29
N TRP A 32 -4.05 0.00 9.62
CA TRP A 32 -2.74 0.01 10.28
C TRP A 32 -2.64 1.07 11.38
N LEU A 33 -3.19 2.26 11.17
CA LEU A 33 -3.24 3.31 12.20
C LEU A 33 -4.16 2.94 13.37
N LEU A 34 -5.24 2.17 13.12
CA LEU A 34 -6.21 1.76 14.14
C LEU A 34 -5.80 0.47 14.89
N VAL A 35 -5.22 -0.52 14.20
CA VAL A 35 -4.79 -1.80 14.79
C VAL A 35 -3.57 -1.64 15.69
N ARG A 36 -2.80 -0.58 15.54
CA ARG A 36 -1.72 -0.26 16.47
C ARG A 36 -2.22 0.09 17.89
N GLY A 37 -3.52 0.09 18.12
CA GLY A 37 -4.17 0.38 19.40
C GLY A 37 -4.80 -0.81 20.13
N ASN A 38 -4.86 -2.00 19.50
CA ASN A 38 -5.47 -3.19 20.11
C ASN A 38 -4.68 -4.45 19.75
N ASP A 39 -3.71 -4.79 20.56
CA ASP A 39 -3.26 -6.15 20.69
C ASP A 39 -4.23 -6.87 21.63
N ASP A 40 -5.24 -7.51 21.06
CA ASP A 40 -5.90 -8.72 21.58
C ASP A 40 -7.13 -9.03 20.69
N SER A 41 -7.02 -10.10 19.92
CA SER A 41 -8.08 -11.07 19.65
C SER A 41 -7.88 -11.79 18.32
N SER A 42 -7.64 -13.07 18.42
CA SER A 42 -7.63 -14.08 17.38
C SER A 42 -8.93 -14.13 16.59
N SER A 43 -8.84 -14.14 15.28
CA SER A 43 -9.90 -14.64 14.42
C SER A 43 -9.29 -15.46 13.29
N SER A 44 -9.58 -16.77 13.33
CA SER A 44 -9.10 -17.80 12.43
C SER A 44 -9.86 -17.76 11.12
N SER A 45 -9.14 -17.53 10.02
CA SER A 45 -9.61 -17.79 8.65
C SER A 45 -8.55 -18.62 7.93
N LYS A 46 -8.95 -19.79 7.45
CA LYS A 46 -8.12 -20.72 6.68
C LYS A 46 -7.47 -20.01 5.49
N THR A 47 -6.16 -19.97 5.45
CA THR A 47 -5.38 -19.33 4.41
C THR A 47 -4.23 -20.24 4.00
N THR A 48 -4.03 -20.36 2.71
CA THR A 48 -2.83 -20.86 2.05
C THR A 48 -1.57 -20.48 2.83
N THR A 49 -0.72 -21.44 3.13
CA THR A 49 0.48 -21.31 3.96
C THR A 49 1.44 -20.27 3.37
N THR A 50 1.22 -19.02 3.69
CA THR A 50 2.25 -18.00 3.57
C THR A 50 3.09 -18.07 4.84
N GLU A 51 4.36 -18.38 4.70
CA GLU A 51 5.32 -18.39 5.81
C GLU A 51 5.17 -17.10 6.61
N THR A 52 4.65 -17.20 7.83
CA THR A 52 4.36 -16.03 8.67
C THR A 52 5.67 -15.36 9.05
N ALA A 53 5.94 -14.22 8.45
CA ALA A 53 7.13 -13.44 8.75
C ALA A 53 7.10 -12.96 10.21
N LYS A 54 8.22 -13.13 10.95
CA LYS A 54 8.31 -12.61 12.33
C LYS A 54 8.06 -11.10 12.31
N PRO A 55 7.05 -10.58 13.03
CA PRO A 55 6.79 -9.15 13.08
C PRO A 55 7.99 -8.37 13.61
N ILE A 56 8.19 -7.17 13.07
CA ILE A 56 9.14 -6.18 13.59
C ILE A 56 8.30 -4.96 13.94
N GLY A 57 8.29 -4.57 15.20
CA GLY A 57 7.65 -3.33 15.65
C GLY A 57 8.34 -2.09 15.08
N PRO A 58 7.80 -0.89 15.33
CA PRO A 58 8.46 0.33 14.90
C PRO A 58 9.84 0.46 15.55
N VAL A 59 10.87 0.35 14.73
CA VAL A 59 12.28 0.47 15.17
C VAL A 59 13.02 1.44 14.26
N ALA A 60 14.02 2.12 14.81
CA ALA A 60 14.94 2.89 13.99
C ALA A 60 15.74 1.94 13.08
N ALA A 61 15.88 2.31 11.82
CA ALA A 61 16.61 1.51 10.83
C ALA A 61 17.63 2.37 10.08
N THR A 62 18.75 1.76 9.75
CA THR A 62 19.72 2.31 8.79
C THR A 62 19.45 1.74 7.40
N PRO A 63 19.97 2.34 6.32
CA PRO A 63 19.90 1.72 5.00
C PRO A 63 20.46 0.28 4.97
N ALA A 64 21.52 0.01 5.72
CA ALA A 64 22.10 -1.33 5.84
C ALA A 64 21.13 -2.31 6.54
N ALA A 65 20.43 -1.85 7.60
CA ALA A 65 19.42 -2.66 8.27
C ALA A 65 18.24 -2.98 7.34
N LEU A 66 17.78 -2.02 6.54
CA LEU A 66 16.72 -2.24 5.54
C LEU A 66 17.15 -3.30 4.52
N ARG A 67 18.39 -3.22 3.99
CA ARG A 67 18.96 -4.24 3.09
C ARG A 67 18.99 -5.62 3.73
N SER A 68 19.44 -5.71 4.98
CA SER A 68 19.48 -6.97 5.72
C SER A 68 18.10 -7.60 5.88
N VAL A 69 17.07 -6.80 6.17
CA VAL A 69 15.68 -7.28 6.30
C VAL A 69 15.14 -7.74 4.94
N SER A 70 15.42 -7.01 3.85
CA SER A 70 15.06 -7.39 2.48
C SER A 70 15.70 -8.73 2.09
N ALA A 71 17.01 -8.88 2.32
CA ALA A 71 17.75 -10.11 2.01
C ALA A 71 17.22 -11.33 2.80
N LYS A 72 16.99 -11.16 4.12
CA LYS A 72 16.43 -12.23 4.97
C LYS A 72 15.02 -12.64 4.55
N ALA A 73 14.22 -11.68 4.09
CA ALA A 73 12.87 -11.97 3.59
C ALA A 73 12.88 -12.53 2.16
N LYS A 74 14.03 -12.54 1.48
CA LYS A 74 14.16 -12.89 0.04
C LYS A 74 13.17 -12.14 -0.86
N ARG A 75 12.86 -10.90 -0.47
CA ARG A 75 11.87 -10.04 -1.14
C ARG A 75 12.33 -8.59 -1.11
N PRO A 76 12.13 -7.82 -2.18
CA PRO A 76 12.50 -6.42 -2.20
C PRO A 76 11.67 -5.64 -1.18
N ILE A 77 12.33 -4.75 -0.46
CA ILE A 77 11.70 -3.66 0.29
C ILE A 77 11.93 -2.41 -0.53
N TYR A 78 10.87 -1.66 -0.78
CA TYR A 78 10.95 -0.41 -1.53
C TYR A 78 11.04 0.79 -0.60
N TRP A 79 11.73 1.81 -1.07
CA TRP A 79 11.89 3.10 -0.42
C TRP A 79 12.03 4.22 -1.44
N VAL A 80 12.19 5.47 -1.00
CA VAL A 80 12.42 6.62 -1.89
C VAL A 80 13.83 7.17 -1.78
N GLY A 81 14.77 6.31 -1.42
CA GLY A 81 16.19 6.64 -1.27
C GLY A 81 16.51 7.34 0.03
N GLN A 82 17.81 7.53 0.24
CA GLN A 82 18.31 8.21 1.42
C GLN A 82 18.00 9.70 1.39
N ARG A 83 17.62 10.25 2.56
CA ARG A 83 17.38 11.68 2.77
C ARG A 83 18.21 12.17 3.95
N SER A 84 18.96 13.24 3.75
CA SER A 84 19.74 13.87 4.82
C SER A 84 18.84 14.35 5.97
N GLY A 85 19.31 14.19 7.20
CA GLY A 85 18.59 14.62 8.39
C GLY A 85 17.34 13.82 8.75
N GLN A 86 17.06 12.71 8.06
CA GLN A 86 15.90 11.86 8.33
C GLN A 86 16.31 10.57 9.06
N THR A 87 15.50 10.19 10.03
CA THR A 87 15.56 8.85 10.65
C THR A 87 14.56 7.94 9.95
N TYR A 88 14.97 6.72 9.60
CA TYR A 88 14.05 5.73 9.03
C TYR A 88 13.45 4.89 10.15
N GLU A 89 12.14 4.76 10.14
CA GLU A 89 11.44 3.84 11.00
C GLU A 89 10.96 2.66 10.16
N LEU A 90 11.32 1.46 10.58
CA LEU A 90 10.92 0.20 9.96
C LEU A 90 9.84 -0.47 10.80
N THR A 91 8.78 -0.91 10.13
CA THR A 91 7.78 -1.83 10.70
C THR A 91 7.52 -2.96 9.71
N ARG A 92 7.45 -4.20 10.21
CA ARG A 92 7.01 -5.37 9.42
C ARG A 92 5.89 -6.09 10.16
N THR A 93 4.79 -6.33 9.48
CA THR A 93 3.65 -7.06 10.03
C THR A 93 3.83 -8.58 9.90
N ALA A 94 3.02 -9.35 10.61
CA ALA A 94 2.97 -10.81 10.48
C ALA A 94 2.56 -11.26 9.06
N SER A 95 1.76 -10.44 8.35
CA SER A 95 1.39 -10.68 6.94
C SER A 95 2.51 -10.32 5.94
N GLY A 96 3.71 -9.99 6.41
CA GLY A 96 4.86 -9.66 5.57
C GLY A 96 4.82 -8.27 4.94
N ARG A 97 3.85 -7.41 5.27
CA ARG A 97 3.85 -6.01 4.84
C ARG A 97 4.98 -5.26 5.54
N VAL A 98 5.68 -4.40 4.80
CA VAL A 98 6.79 -3.61 5.33
C VAL A 98 6.51 -2.14 5.13
N TYR A 99 6.79 -1.33 6.13
CA TYR A 99 6.65 0.12 6.08
C TYR A 99 7.98 0.78 6.43
N VAL A 100 8.40 1.73 5.59
CA VAL A 100 9.54 2.60 5.84
C VAL A 100 9.02 4.03 5.98
N ARG A 101 9.09 4.58 7.18
CA ARG A 101 8.69 5.96 7.47
C ARG A 101 9.92 6.88 7.54
N TYR A 102 9.77 8.06 7.02
CA TYR A 102 10.80 9.09 6.98
C TYR A 102 10.51 10.13 8.06
N LEU A 103 11.18 10.00 9.19
CA LEU A 103 10.97 10.85 10.36
C LEU A 103 11.91 12.05 10.34
N PRO A 104 11.41 13.29 10.41
CA PRO A 104 12.24 14.47 10.53
C PRO A 104 12.96 14.53 11.89
N PRO A 105 13.97 15.39 12.04
CA PRO A 105 14.64 15.59 13.31
C PRO A 105 13.65 15.86 14.45
N GLY A 106 13.85 15.24 15.60
CA GLY A 106 13.00 15.38 16.78
C GLY A 106 11.74 14.49 16.79
N ALA A 107 11.37 13.87 15.67
CA ALA A 107 10.28 12.90 15.67
C ALA A 107 10.73 11.57 16.34
N LYS A 108 9.87 11.06 17.23
CA LYS A 108 10.14 9.82 17.97
C LYS A 108 9.70 8.60 17.16
N ILE A 109 10.47 7.50 17.27
CA ILE A 109 10.08 6.18 16.77
C ILE A 109 8.76 5.76 17.44
N GLY A 110 7.86 5.16 16.66
CA GLY A 110 6.54 4.76 17.14
C GLY A 110 5.53 5.89 17.23
N ASN A 111 5.91 7.11 16.85
CA ASN A 111 4.99 8.23 16.77
C ASN A 111 3.80 7.92 15.84
N ARG A 112 2.56 8.17 16.29
CA ARG A 112 1.33 7.83 15.54
C ARG A 112 0.92 8.89 14.50
N ARG A 113 1.67 9.97 14.34
CA ARG A 113 1.33 11.01 13.36
C ARG A 113 1.44 10.48 11.93
N ALA A 114 0.48 10.84 11.09
CA ALA A 114 0.41 10.43 9.68
C ALA A 114 0.92 11.53 8.73
N ASP A 115 1.78 12.43 9.21
CA ASP A 115 2.28 13.60 8.49
C ASP A 115 3.71 13.42 7.92
N TYR A 116 4.15 12.18 7.83
CA TYR A 116 5.48 11.84 7.30
C TYR A 116 5.36 11.08 5.98
N THR A 117 6.40 11.18 5.14
CA THR A 117 6.50 10.27 3.98
C THR A 117 6.58 8.83 4.46
N ILE A 118 5.79 7.94 3.88
CA ILE A 118 5.78 6.51 4.18
C ILE A 118 5.86 5.75 2.87
N VAL A 119 6.68 4.70 2.83
CA VAL A 119 6.67 3.74 1.73
C VAL A 119 6.29 2.38 2.30
N GLY A 120 5.14 1.88 1.85
CA GLY A 120 4.67 0.52 2.12
C GLY A 120 5.10 -0.42 1.00
N THR A 121 5.50 -1.63 1.35
CA THR A 121 5.74 -2.75 0.41
C THR A 121 4.84 -3.90 0.82
N TYR A 122 3.97 -4.34 -0.07
CA TYR A 122 2.93 -5.33 0.21
C TYR A 122 3.11 -6.56 -0.69
N PRO A 123 3.12 -7.78 -0.12
CA PRO A 123 3.01 -9.00 -0.91
C PRO A 123 1.71 -8.99 -1.70
N THR A 124 1.80 -8.93 -2.99
CA THR A 124 0.63 -8.88 -3.88
C THR A 124 0.96 -9.64 -5.15
N PRO A 125 0.56 -10.91 -5.25
CA PRO A 125 0.75 -11.67 -6.47
C PRO A 125 0.18 -10.93 -7.69
N ASN A 126 0.94 -10.88 -8.78
CA ASN A 126 0.55 -10.18 -10.01
C ASN A 126 0.21 -8.69 -9.79
N ALA A 127 0.96 -8.00 -8.92
CA ALA A 127 0.70 -6.61 -8.51
C ALA A 127 0.48 -5.66 -9.69
N LEU A 128 1.22 -5.84 -10.79
CA LEU A 128 1.06 -5.02 -12.00
C LEU A 128 -0.35 -5.15 -12.58
N ASN A 129 -0.85 -6.37 -12.74
CA ASN A 129 -2.19 -6.61 -13.27
C ASN A 129 -3.26 -6.07 -12.31
N VAL A 130 -3.05 -6.23 -11.00
CA VAL A 130 -3.97 -5.68 -9.97
C VAL A 130 -4.08 -4.16 -10.12
N LEU A 131 -2.97 -3.45 -10.30
CA LEU A 131 -3.01 -1.99 -10.48
C LEU A 131 -3.54 -1.57 -11.86
N GLN A 132 -3.33 -2.37 -12.91
CA GLN A 132 -3.93 -2.11 -14.22
C GLN A 132 -5.45 -2.21 -14.17
N GLU A 133 -6.00 -3.17 -13.43
CA GLU A 133 -7.45 -3.27 -13.22
C GLU A 133 -7.97 -2.15 -12.31
N LEU A 134 -7.23 -1.78 -11.26
CA LEU A 134 -7.58 -0.65 -10.42
C LEU A 134 -7.66 0.66 -11.23
N ALA A 135 -6.72 0.88 -12.14
CA ALA A 135 -6.67 2.07 -12.99
C ALA A 135 -7.91 2.28 -13.88
N LYS A 136 -8.71 1.22 -14.10
CA LYS A 136 -9.97 1.29 -14.89
C LYS A 136 -11.17 1.73 -14.05
N GLN A 137 -11.01 1.81 -12.72
CA GLN A 137 -12.12 2.16 -11.83
C GLN A 137 -12.45 3.66 -11.88
N PRO A 138 -13.70 4.05 -11.63
CA PRO A 138 -14.07 5.46 -11.50
C PRO A 138 -13.24 6.13 -10.39
N ASN A 139 -12.85 7.39 -10.63
CA ASN A 139 -12.03 8.21 -9.74
C ASN A 139 -10.57 7.77 -9.57
N GLU A 140 -10.12 6.73 -10.25
CA GLU A 140 -8.72 6.37 -10.31
C GLU A 140 -8.01 7.04 -11.50
N LYS A 141 -6.77 7.44 -11.28
CA LYS A 141 -5.88 7.94 -12.33
C LYS A 141 -4.59 7.14 -12.33
N SER A 142 -4.09 6.87 -13.52
CA SER A 142 -2.81 6.18 -13.68
C SER A 142 -1.79 7.07 -14.40
N VAL A 143 -0.53 6.88 -14.06
CA VAL A 143 0.62 7.46 -14.74
C VAL A 143 1.71 6.42 -14.89
N PRO A 144 2.58 6.50 -15.91
CA PRO A 144 3.74 5.65 -16.00
C PRO A 144 4.68 5.88 -14.81
N ALA A 145 5.25 4.81 -14.28
CA ALA A 145 6.38 4.84 -13.36
C ALA A 145 7.65 4.38 -14.10
N PRO A 146 8.82 5.03 -13.90
CA PRO A 146 10.08 4.62 -14.50
C PRO A 146 10.39 3.14 -14.19
N GLY A 147 11.01 2.44 -15.12
CA GLY A 147 11.23 0.99 -15.01
C GLY A 147 10.07 0.14 -15.55
N GLY A 148 9.20 0.73 -16.36
CA GLY A 148 8.06 0.03 -16.98
C GLY A 148 6.88 -0.20 -16.02
N GLY A 149 6.92 0.41 -14.85
CA GLY A 149 5.85 0.30 -13.86
C GLY A 149 4.63 1.17 -14.17
N ILE A 150 3.55 0.92 -13.43
CA ILE A 150 2.37 1.75 -13.39
C ILE A 150 2.20 2.35 -11.99
N ALA A 151 1.75 3.58 -11.91
CA ALA A 151 1.32 4.20 -10.67
C ALA A 151 -0.15 4.59 -10.76
N VAL A 152 -0.92 4.29 -9.72
CA VAL A 152 -2.36 4.56 -9.64
C VAL A 152 -2.67 5.30 -8.36
N TYR A 153 -3.56 6.27 -8.42
CA TYR A 153 -4.02 7.04 -7.27
C TYR A 153 -5.46 7.48 -7.43
N ALA A 154 -6.18 7.53 -6.32
CA ALA A 154 -7.55 8.03 -6.30
C ALA A 154 -7.57 9.56 -6.33
N THR A 155 -8.46 10.16 -7.14
CA THR A 155 -8.59 11.62 -7.26
C THR A 155 -9.10 12.30 -6.00
N ASN A 156 -9.83 11.56 -5.17
CA ASN A 156 -10.36 12.02 -3.87
C ASN A 156 -9.40 11.74 -2.69
N ALA A 157 -8.33 10.96 -2.90
CA ALA A 157 -7.31 10.65 -1.90
C ALA A 157 -5.89 10.63 -2.52
N PRO A 158 -5.45 11.74 -3.17
CA PRO A 158 -4.26 11.75 -4.02
C PRO A 158 -2.94 11.71 -3.24
N THR A 159 -2.98 11.69 -1.91
CA THR A 159 -1.81 11.55 -1.03
C THR A 159 -1.20 10.16 -1.03
N ASN A 160 -1.96 9.16 -1.47
CA ASN A 160 -1.54 7.77 -1.60
C ASN A 160 -1.37 7.44 -3.09
N VAL A 161 -0.19 6.98 -3.46
CA VAL A 161 0.12 6.55 -4.82
C VAL A 161 0.59 5.11 -4.76
N TYR A 162 -0.15 4.23 -5.42
CA TYR A 162 0.18 2.81 -5.52
C TYR A 162 1.02 2.56 -6.77
N VAL A 163 2.07 1.75 -6.63
CA VAL A 163 3.01 1.47 -7.72
C VAL A 163 3.23 -0.03 -7.83
N ALA A 164 3.33 -0.54 -9.05
CA ALA A 164 3.76 -1.89 -9.32
C ALA A 164 4.68 -1.93 -10.54
N PHE A 165 5.60 -2.90 -10.55
CA PHE A 165 6.58 -3.08 -11.60
C PHE A 165 6.43 -4.43 -12.28
N PRO A 166 6.79 -4.56 -13.57
CA PRO A 166 6.80 -5.84 -14.26
C PRO A 166 7.65 -6.88 -13.53
N GLY A 167 7.15 -8.11 -13.44
CA GLY A 167 7.88 -9.22 -12.82
C GLY A 167 8.03 -9.14 -11.30
N SER A 168 7.31 -8.22 -10.65
CA SER A 168 7.30 -8.08 -9.19
C SER A 168 5.95 -8.45 -8.60
N ASP A 169 5.96 -9.28 -7.55
CA ASP A 169 4.78 -9.59 -6.73
C ASP A 169 4.66 -8.64 -5.54
N GLU A 170 5.16 -7.41 -5.69
CA GLU A 170 5.08 -6.37 -4.68
C GLU A 170 4.25 -5.19 -5.19
N GLN A 171 3.21 -4.84 -4.45
CA GLN A 171 2.56 -3.55 -4.57
C GLN A 171 3.24 -2.58 -3.61
N ILE A 172 3.60 -1.43 -4.11
CA ILE A 172 4.22 -0.37 -3.32
C ILE A 172 3.20 0.73 -3.09
N GLU A 173 3.11 1.25 -1.87
CA GLU A 173 2.35 2.45 -1.55
C GLU A 173 3.32 3.57 -1.17
N VAL A 174 3.19 4.70 -1.82
CA VAL A 174 3.89 5.94 -1.45
C VAL A 174 2.87 6.90 -0.89
N PHE A 175 2.91 7.09 0.42
CA PHE A 175 2.15 8.13 1.09
C PHE A 175 3.01 9.36 1.36
N ASP A 176 2.45 10.52 1.12
CA ASP A 176 3.03 11.79 1.56
C ASP A 176 1.89 12.79 1.85
N PRO A 177 1.95 13.59 2.93
CA PRO A 177 0.94 14.62 3.19
C PRO A 177 0.72 15.58 2.03
N SER A 178 1.72 15.74 1.16
CA SER A 178 1.60 16.48 -0.10
C SER A 178 1.40 15.51 -1.27
N ALA A 179 0.19 15.46 -1.83
CA ALA A 179 -0.12 14.67 -3.02
C ALA A 179 0.85 14.96 -4.20
N LYS A 180 1.22 16.23 -4.39
CA LYS A 180 2.21 16.64 -5.41
C LYS A 180 3.57 16.00 -5.14
N ARG A 181 3.99 15.88 -3.87
CA ARG A 181 5.26 15.24 -3.52
C ARG A 181 5.20 13.73 -3.67
N ALA A 182 4.12 13.07 -3.22
CA ALA A 182 3.91 11.64 -3.42
C ALA A 182 4.05 11.26 -4.91
N LEU A 183 3.30 11.92 -5.78
CA LEU A 183 3.33 11.69 -7.22
C LEU A 183 4.69 12.00 -7.84
N ARG A 184 5.37 13.08 -7.41
CA ARG A 184 6.71 13.41 -7.89
C ARG A 184 7.73 12.33 -7.56
N LEU A 185 7.71 11.79 -6.34
CA LEU A 185 8.62 10.70 -5.93
C LEU A 185 8.52 9.50 -6.85
N VAL A 186 7.30 9.15 -7.24
CA VAL A 186 7.05 8.04 -8.19
C VAL A 186 7.52 8.41 -9.60
N LYS A 187 7.06 9.54 -10.14
CA LYS A 187 7.36 9.96 -11.52
C LYS A 187 8.84 10.20 -11.79
N THR A 188 9.61 10.53 -10.77
CA THR A 188 11.06 10.74 -10.90
C THR A 188 11.90 9.49 -10.62
N GLY A 189 11.27 8.31 -10.48
CA GLY A 189 11.98 7.05 -10.26
C GLY A 189 12.67 6.94 -8.90
N ARG A 190 12.23 7.74 -7.91
CA ARG A 190 12.81 7.65 -6.55
C ARG A 190 12.36 6.39 -5.82
N VAL A 191 11.26 5.77 -6.25
CA VAL A 191 10.76 4.51 -5.70
C VAL A 191 11.59 3.38 -6.29
N ALA A 192 12.44 2.78 -5.47
CA ALA A 192 13.35 1.71 -5.86
C ALA A 192 13.51 0.69 -4.73
N PRO A 193 13.92 -0.55 -5.02
CA PRO A 193 14.34 -1.49 -3.98
C PRO A 193 15.49 -0.91 -3.15
N VAL A 194 15.54 -1.30 -1.88
CA VAL A 194 16.70 -1.02 -1.03
C VAL A 194 17.85 -1.89 -1.51
N GLY A 195 18.74 -1.28 -2.30
CA GLY A 195 19.92 -1.93 -2.89
C GLY A 195 21.13 -1.99 -1.96
#